data_61604df966b2218233dd5671a0c5f3a4
#
_entry.id   61604df966b2218233dd5671a0c5f3a4
#
_cell.length_a   1.000
_cell.length_b   1.000
_cell.length_c   1.000
_cell.angle_alpha   90.00
_cell.angle_beta   90.00
_cell.angle_gamma   90.00
#
_symmetry.space_group_name_H-M   'P 1'
#
loop_
_entity.id
_entity.type
_entity.pdbx_description
1 polymer ?
#
loop_
_entity_poly.entity_id
_entity_poly.type
_entity_poly.pdbx_seq_one_letter_code
_entity_poly.pdbx_strand_id
1 'polypeptide(L)'
;MNKTEARELISKGFKSLTASSKSYQEKVHLDFIKDHLEKKNFSRVASYMSLPHEVSTEKINKFLADSKNHFYLPKINSKSNKLEFVLCNKKTKFRKNSLNILEPMSEETIELEKLNAVIVPLRAFNQNFKRLGFGGGFYDKTFSGVTGPEFIGLAYELSLIHISEPTRLHG
;
A
#
# COMPACT_ATOMS: atom_id res chain seq x y z
N MET A 1 4.99 7.61 -22.75
CA MET A 1 5.50 8.15 -21.46
C MET A 1 6.24 7.04 -20.72
N ASN A 2 7.50 7.26 -20.37
CA ASN A 2 8.29 6.29 -19.61
C ASN A 2 7.97 6.37 -18.10
N LYS A 3 8.49 5.41 -17.30
CA LYS A 3 8.21 5.32 -15.86
C LYS A 3 8.72 6.55 -15.06
N THR A 4 9.79 7.19 -15.50
CA THR A 4 10.36 8.36 -14.83
C THR A 4 9.50 9.59 -15.08
N GLU A 5 9.12 9.85 -16.33
CA GLU A 5 8.20 10.92 -16.71
C GLU A 5 6.85 10.79 -15.98
N ALA A 6 6.32 9.57 -15.91
CA ALA A 6 5.10 9.29 -15.17
C ALA A 6 5.23 9.63 -13.67
N ARG A 7 6.35 9.27 -13.03
CA ARG A 7 6.60 9.60 -11.61
C ARG A 7 6.69 11.10 -11.37
N GLU A 8 7.33 11.84 -12.27
CA GLU A 8 7.46 13.30 -12.18
C GLU A 8 6.10 14.00 -12.32
N LEU A 9 5.30 13.58 -13.31
CA LEU A 9 3.98 14.11 -13.55
C LEU A 9 3.08 13.92 -12.32
N ILE A 10 3.09 12.73 -11.72
CA ILE A 10 2.33 12.43 -10.50
C ILE A 10 2.83 13.25 -9.32
N SER A 11 4.15 13.40 -9.16
CA SER A 11 4.71 14.21 -8.08
C SER A 11 4.25 15.66 -8.17
N LYS A 12 4.17 16.22 -9.39
CA LYS A 12 3.62 17.57 -9.63
C LYS A 12 2.13 17.62 -9.29
N GLY A 13 1.35 16.65 -9.79
CA GLY A 13 -0.08 16.56 -9.51
C GLY A 13 -0.37 16.39 -8.02
N PHE A 14 0.41 15.56 -7.32
CA PHE A 14 0.27 15.36 -5.87
C PHE A 14 0.48 16.65 -5.07
N LYS A 15 1.43 17.50 -5.48
CA LYS A 15 1.67 18.82 -4.87
C LYS A 15 0.52 19.80 -5.11
N SER A 16 -0.23 19.64 -6.20
CA SER A 16 -1.38 20.49 -6.53
C SER A 16 -2.67 20.12 -5.78
N LEU A 17 -2.73 18.94 -5.16
CA LEU A 17 -3.87 18.52 -4.37
C LEU A 17 -4.00 19.36 -3.10
N THR A 18 -5.18 19.95 -2.90
CA THR A 18 -5.50 20.68 -1.66
C THR A 18 -5.67 19.71 -0.49
N ALA A 19 -5.48 20.22 0.74
CA ALA A 19 -5.71 19.44 1.95
C ALA A 19 -7.16 18.94 2.05
N SER A 20 -8.12 19.72 1.62
CA SER A 20 -9.55 19.35 1.60
C SER A 20 -9.83 18.21 0.60
N SER A 21 -9.23 18.26 -0.60
CA SER A 21 -9.36 17.20 -1.61
C SER A 21 -8.76 15.89 -1.11
N LYS A 22 -7.56 15.93 -0.52
CA LYS A 22 -6.93 14.76 0.09
C LYS A 22 -7.79 14.16 1.18
N SER A 23 -8.27 14.97 2.11
CA SER A 23 -9.12 14.52 3.22
C SER A 23 -10.43 13.87 2.74
N TYR A 24 -11.04 14.44 1.71
CA TYR A 24 -12.23 13.87 1.09
C TYR A 24 -11.95 12.49 0.48
N GLN A 25 -10.91 12.36 -0.33
CA GLN A 25 -10.55 11.10 -0.97
C GLN A 25 -10.15 10.04 0.05
N GLU A 26 -9.42 10.41 1.11
CA GLU A 26 -9.08 9.51 2.22
C GLU A 26 -10.33 8.97 2.93
N LYS A 27 -11.36 9.80 3.08
CA LYS A 27 -12.65 9.36 3.63
C LYS A 27 -13.33 8.36 2.69
N VAL A 28 -13.37 8.64 1.39
CA VAL A 28 -13.92 7.72 0.38
C VAL A 28 -13.19 6.38 0.41
N HIS A 29 -11.87 6.38 0.49
CA HIS A 29 -11.07 5.16 0.61
C HIS A 29 -11.41 4.38 1.89
N LEU A 30 -11.53 5.08 3.04
CA LEU A 30 -11.90 4.43 4.30
C LEU A 30 -13.28 3.77 4.21
N ASP A 31 -14.26 4.47 3.67
CA ASP A 31 -15.63 3.96 3.54
C ASP A 31 -15.67 2.75 2.59
N PHE A 32 -14.93 2.80 1.49
CA PHE A 32 -14.76 1.66 0.59
C PHE A 32 -14.13 0.46 1.29
N ILE A 33 -13.03 0.66 2.01
CA ILE A 33 -12.34 -0.43 2.72
C ILE A 33 -13.27 -1.09 3.73
N LYS A 34 -13.99 -0.31 4.55
CA LYS A 34 -14.94 -0.84 5.52
C LYS A 34 -16.00 -1.74 4.87
N ASP A 35 -16.67 -1.21 3.87
CA ASP A 35 -17.73 -1.92 3.14
C ASP A 35 -17.19 -3.20 2.45
N HIS A 36 -16.03 -3.08 1.81
CA HIS A 36 -15.41 -4.20 1.09
C HIS A 36 -14.99 -5.34 2.02
N LEU A 37 -14.33 -5.03 3.14
CA LEU A 37 -13.91 -6.03 4.12
C LEU A 37 -15.11 -6.74 4.76
N GLU A 38 -16.19 -6.01 5.04
CA GLU A 38 -17.43 -6.56 5.59
C GLU A 38 -18.11 -7.49 4.58
N LYS A 39 -18.32 -7.03 3.35
CA LYS A 39 -18.95 -7.83 2.27
C LYS A 39 -18.19 -9.12 1.96
N LYS A 40 -16.87 -9.08 2.01
CA LYS A 40 -15.99 -10.23 1.75
C LYS A 40 -15.74 -11.09 2.99
N ASN A 41 -16.18 -10.64 4.17
CA ASN A 41 -15.89 -11.28 5.45
C ASN A 41 -14.36 -11.48 5.66
N PHE A 42 -13.57 -10.50 5.27
CA PHE A 42 -12.12 -10.53 5.45
C PHE A 42 -11.74 -10.16 6.88
N SER A 43 -10.87 -10.96 7.49
CA SER A 43 -10.45 -10.79 8.89
C SER A 43 -8.94 -10.61 9.08
N ARG A 44 -8.12 -10.96 8.09
CA ARG A 44 -6.66 -10.81 8.12
C ARG A 44 -6.23 -9.83 7.04
N VAL A 45 -5.98 -8.60 7.44
CA VAL A 45 -5.77 -7.47 6.53
C VAL A 45 -4.42 -6.83 6.78
N ALA A 46 -3.61 -6.73 5.75
CA ALA A 46 -2.38 -5.96 5.76
C ALA A 46 -2.58 -4.57 5.15
N SER A 47 -1.88 -3.59 5.68
CA SER A 47 -1.84 -2.22 5.16
C SER A 47 -0.40 -1.73 5.13
N TYR A 48 -0.19 -0.43 4.99
CA TYR A 48 1.13 0.19 4.98
C TYR A 48 1.16 1.47 5.83
N MET A 49 2.36 1.87 6.23
CA MET A 49 2.62 3.20 6.81
C MET A 49 2.91 4.16 5.66
N SER A 50 1.99 5.07 5.41
CA SER A 50 2.08 5.98 4.26
C SER A 50 3.25 6.95 4.35
N LEU A 51 3.97 7.08 3.24
CA LEU A 51 4.98 8.10 3.03
C LEU A 51 4.34 9.41 2.54
N PRO A 52 5.05 10.56 2.58
CA PRO A 52 4.47 11.87 2.23
C PRO A 52 3.85 11.97 0.83
N HIS A 53 4.26 11.11 -0.10
CA HIS A 53 3.78 11.08 -1.48
C HIS A 53 2.85 9.90 -1.79
N GLU A 54 2.32 9.28 -0.75
CA GLU A 54 1.36 8.18 -0.84
C GLU A 54 -0.01 8.64 -0.33
N VAL A 55 -1.05 7.90 -0.69
CA VAL A 55 -2.35 8.06 -0.03
C VAL A 55 -2.19 7.76 1.45
N SER A 56 -2.64 8.67 2.30
CA SER A 56 -2.57 8.46 3.74
C SER A 56 -3.45 7.28 4.16
N THR A 57 -2.85 6.35 4.87
CA THR A 57 -3.54 5.19 5.48
C THR A 57 -3.84 5.40 6.96
N GLU A 58 -3.59 6.58 7.52
CA GLU A 58 -3.75 6.83 8.96
C GLU A 58 -5.14 6.45 9.47
N LYS A 59 -6.19 6.92 8.80
CA LYS A 59 -7.59 6.63 9.16
C LYS A 59 -7.94 5.15 8.99
N ILE A 60 -7.43 4.51 7.93
CA ILE A 60 -7.62 3.08 7.66
C ILE A 60 -6.90 2.25 8.71
N ASN A 61 -5.65 2.56 9.02
CA ASN A 61 -4.85 1.84 10.01
C ASN A 61 -5.45 1.96 11.41
N LYS A 62 -5.96 3.15 11.76
CA LYS A 62 -6.70 3.35 13.01
C LYS A 62 -7.96 2.49 13.05
N PHE A 63 -8.76 2.49 11.99
CA PHE A 63 -9.95 1.64 11.89
C PHE A 63 -9.60 0.16 12.04
N LEU A 64 -8.58 -0.33 11.33
CA LEU A 64 -8.14 -1.72 11.41
C LEU A 64 -7.65 -2.09 12.82
N ALA A 65 -6.88 -1.22 13.47
CA ALA A 65 -6.38 -1.42 14.83
C ALA A 65 -7.51 -1.40 15.89
N ASP A 66 -8.61 -0.70 15.62
CA ASP A 66 -9.80 -0.59 16.49
C ASP A 66 -10.83 -1.71 16.23
N SER A 67 -10.73 -2.38 15.08
CA SER A 67 -11.67 -3.41 14.66
C SER A 67 -11.35 -4.78 15.27
N LYS A 68 -12.22 -5.76 14.99
CA LYS A 68 -11.97 -7.18 15.32
C LYS A 68 -11.01 -7.88 14.35
N ASN A 69 -10.56 -7.19 13.31
CA ASN A 69 -9.68 -7.74 12.30
C ASN A 69 -8.27 -7.93 12.87
N HIS A 70 -7.58 -8.96 12.37
CA HIS A 70 -6.14 -9.08 12.56
C HIS A 70 -5.47 -8.13 11.55
N PHE A 71 -4.83 -7.11 12.09
CA PHE A 71 -4.22 -6.04 11.32
C PHE A 71 -2.71 -6.21 11.27
N TYR A 72 -2.14 -6.11 10.08
CA TYR A 72 -0.71 -6.31 9.84
C TYR A 72 -0.09 -5.12 9.12
N LEU A 73 1.15 -4.80 9.49
CA LEU A 73 1.96 -3.78 8.84
C LEU A 73 3.33 -4.35 8.44
N PRO A 74 3.95 -3.80 7.40
CA PRO A 74 5.21 -4.31 6.89
C PRO A 74 6.41 -3.88 7.73
N LYS A 75 7.39 -4.79 7.85
CA LYS A 75 8.78 -4.55 8.24
C LYS A 75 9.69 -4.98 7.09
N ILE A 76 10.79 -4.29 6.89
CA ILE A 76 11.79 -4.70 5.93
C ILE A 76 12.70 -5.77 6.57
N ASN A 77 12.72 -6.95 5.97
CA ASN A 77 13.73 -7.95 6.29
C ASN A 77 15.04 -7.60 5.56
N SER A 78 16.03 -7.15 6.32
CA SER A 78 17.32 -6.70 5.76
C SER A 78 18.14 -7.81 5.08
N LYS A 79 17.90 -9.07 5.43
CA LYS A 79 18.61 -10.24 4.84
C LYS A 79 18.05 -10.59 3.46
N SER A 80 16.73 -10.63 3.32
CA SER A 80 16.04 -11.03 2.09
C SER A 80 15.69 -9.85 1.18
N ASN A 81 15.74 -8.63 1.69
CA ASN A 81 15.26 -7.42 1.03
C ASN A 81 13.79 -7.50 0.60
N LYS A 82 12.99 -8.23 1.40
CA LYS A 82 11.54 -8.40 1.27
C LYS A 82 10.82 -7.81 2.47
N LEU A 83 9.51 -7.68 2.37
CA LEU A 83 8.65 -7.29 3.49
C LEU A 83 8.22 -8.53 4.27
N GLU A 84 8.19 -8.40 5.58
CA GLU A 84 7.50 -9.27 6.52
C GLU A 84 6.33 -8.50 7.09
N PHE A 85 5.17 -9.12 7.19
CA PHE A 85 3.98 -8.50 7.76
C PHE A 85 3.80 -8.99 9.19
N VAL A 86 3.72 -8.04 10.13
CA VAL A 86 3.64 -8.34 11.55
C VAL A 86 2.33 -7.83 12.15
N LEU A 87 1.80 -8.58 13.12
CA LEU A 87 0.55 -8.27 13.79
C LEU A 87 0.65 -6.97 14.57
N CYS A 88 -0.33 -6.10 14.38
CA CYS A 88 -0.43 -4.80 15.01
C CYS A 88 -1.78 -4.59 15.69
N ASN A 89 -1.79 -3.71 16.69
CA ASN A 89 -2.98 -3.27 17.41
C ASN A 89 -2.77 -1.85 17.94
N LYS A 90 -3.74 -1.33 18.70
CA LYS A 90 -3.69 0.01 19.32
C LYS A 90 -2.46 0.27 20.19
N LYS A 91 -1.83 -0.78 20.74
CA LYS A 91 -0.70 -0.68 21.66
C LYS A 91 0.64 -0.89 20.95
N THR A 92 0.64 -1.16 19.64
CA THR A 92 1.85 -1.39 18.86
C THR A 92 2.73 -0.15 18.89
N LYS A 93 3.99 -0.34 19.30
CA LYS A 93 5.02 0.70 19.24
C LYS A 93 5.72 0.68 17.90
N PHE A 94 6.21 1.82 17.47
CA PHE A 94 6.90 2.00 16.21
C PHE A 94 8.31 2.55 16.41
N ARG A 95 9.20 2.21 15.49
CA ARG A 95 10.54 2.78 15.36
C ARG A 95 10.86 3.10 13.90
N LYS A 96 11.77 4.03 13.67
CA LYS A 96 12.29 4.30 12.33
C LYS A 96 13.37 3.27 11.98
N ASN A 97 13.30 2.74 10.76
CA ASN A 97 14.36 1.89 10.21
C ASN A 97 15.48 2.73 9.58
N SER A 98 16.48 2.06 8.97
CA SER A 98 17.61 2.71 8.29
C SER A 98 17.21 3.61 7.10
N LEU A 99 16.01 3.41 6.54
CA LEU A 99 15.45 4.23 5.46
C LEU A 99 14.54 5.36 5.99
N ASN A 100 14.56 5.60 7.31
CA ASN A 100 13.70 6.59 7.99
C ASN A 100 12.19 6.31 7.85
N ILE A 101 11.81 5.06 7.63
CA ILE A 101 10.43 4.59 7.53
C ILE A 101 10.00 4.04 8.89
N LEU A 102 8.80 4.39 9.35
CA LEU A 102 8.23 3.83 10.56
C LEU A 102 7.87 2.36 10.37
N GLU A 103 8.37 1.52 11.26
CA GLU A 103 8.08 0.09 11.31
C GLU A 103 7.53 -0.30 12.66
N PRO A 104 6.56 -1.25 12.72
CA PRO A 104 6.08 -1.77 13.99
C PRO A 104 7.16 -2.58 14.70
N MET A 105 7.19 -2.50 16.03
CA MET A 105 8.11 -3.25 16.87
C MET A 105 7.62 -4.66 17.23
N SER A 106 6.52 -5.10 16.63
CA SER A 106 6.00 -6.47 16.77
C SER A 106 6.91 -7.48 16.07
N GLU A 107 6.92 -8.71 16.57
CA GLU A 107 7.68 -9.84 16.00
C GLU A 107 6.74 -10.97 15.52
N GLU A 108 5.42 -10.84 15.74
CA GLU A 108 4.46 -11.85 15.31
C GLU A 108 4.14 -11.69 13.83
N THR A 109 4.74 -12.55 13.00
CA THR A 109 4.59 -12.55 11.54
C THR A 109 3.43 -13.41 11.07
N ILE A 110 2.99 -13.16 9.83
CA ILE A 110 2.01 -13.99 9.12
C ILE A 110 2.60 -14.46 7.79
N GLU A 111 2.26 -15.69 7.40
CA GLU A 111 2.49 -16.17 6.04
C GLU A 111 1.60 -15.41 5.07
N LEU A 112 2.16 -14.95 3.95
CA LEU A 112 1.49 -14.04 3.02
C LEU A 112 0.19 -14.64 2.45
N GLU A 113 0.19 -15.93 2.17
CA GLU A 113 -0.95 -16.67 1.65
C GLU A 113 -2.14 -16.73 2.62
N LYS A 114 -1.90 -16.51 3.90
CA LYS A 114 -2.94 -16.47 4.93
C LYS A 114 -3.63 -15.11 5.07
N LEU A 115 -3.09 -14.06 4.46
CA LEU A 115 -3.75 -12.77 4.38
C LEU A 115 -5.00 -12.88 3.49
N ASN A 116 -6.07 -12.19 3.87
CA ASN A 116 -7.25 -12.07 3.01
C ASN A 116 -7.12 -10.89 2.05
N ALA A 117 -6.63 -9.77 2.54
CA ALA A 117 -6.40 -8.57 1.74
C ALA A 117 -5.10 -7.88 2.10
N VAL A 118 -4.47 -7.26 1.11
CA VAL A 118 -3.30 -6.42 1.26
C VAL A 118 -3.56 -5.08 0.60
N ILE A 119 -3.63 -4.03 1.41
CA ILE A 119 -3.70 -2.66 0.93
C ILE A 119 -2.28 -2.24 0.56
N VAL A 120 -2.07 -1.89 -0.70
CA VAL A 120 -0.73 -1.59 -1.24
C VAL A 120 -0.63 -0.13 -1.65
N PRO A 121 0.54 0.51 -1.38
CA PRO A 121 0.79 1.85 -1.88
C PRO A 121 1.05 1.79 -3.40
N LEU A 122 0.52 2.77 -4.12
CA LEU A 122 0.86 2.94 -5.52
C LEU A 122 0.94 4.44 -5.86
N ARG A 123 1.82 4.77 -6.79
CA ARG A 123 1.90 6.13 -7.35
C ARG A 123 0.90 6.34 -8.48
N ALA A 124 0.81 5.34 -9.33
CA ALA A 124 -0.07 5.32 -10.48
C ALA A 124 -0.43 3.90 -10.87
N PHE A 125 -1.42 3.80 -11.70
CA PHE A 125 -1.80 2.57 -12.37
C PHE A 125 -2.24 2.88 -13.81
N ASN A 126 -2.12 1.91 -14.68
CA ASN A 126 -2.65 2.01 -16.04
C ASN A 126 -4.02 1.35 -16.12
N GLN A 127 -4.63 1.41 -17.31
CA GLN A 127 -5.95 0.79 -17.57
C GLN A 127 -5.97 -0.73 -17.33
N ASN A 128 -4.81 -1.39 -17.35
CA ASN A 128 -4.68 -2.81 -17.05
C ASN A 128 -4.35 -3.07 -15.58
N PHE A 129 -4.55 -2.09 -14.71
CA PHE A 129 -4.26 -2.12 -13.27
C PHE A 129 -2.78 -2.46 -12.92
N LYS A 130 -1.86 -2.32 -13.89
CA LYS A 130 -0.43 -2.43 -13.58
C LYS A 130 0.01 -1.19 -12.81
N ARG A 131 0.53 -1.43 -11.61
CA ARG A 131 0.95 -0.35 -10.71
C ARG A 131 2.33 0.20 -11.06
N LEU A 132 2.49 1.49 -10.82
CA LEU A 132 3.78 2.17 -10.77
C LEU A 132 4.11 2.44 -9.30
N GLY A 133 5.11 1.73 -8.77
CA GLY A 133 5.59 1.92 -7.39
C GLY A 133 6.69 2.98 -7.29
N PHE A 134 7.20 3.16 -6.07
CA PHE A 134 8.24 4.15 -5.73
C PHE A 134 9.66 3.77 -6.19
N GLY A 135 9.86 2.56 -6.71
CA GLY A 135 11.13 2.11 -7.28
C GLY A 135 11.92 1.12 -6.42
N GLY A 136 11.65 0.98 -5.13
CA GLY A 136 12.34 0.03 -4.25
C GLY A 136 12.00 -1.45 -4.53
N GLY A 137 10.89 -1.71 -5.19
CA GLY A 137 10.47 -3.06 -5.59
C GLY A 137 10.15 -4.01 -4.45
N PHE A 138 10.06 -3.53 -3.20
CA PHE A 138 9.79 -4.37 -2.03
C PHE A 138 8.50 -5.17 -2.16
N TYR A 139 7.41 -4.53 -2.57
CA TYR A 139 6.12 -5.21 -2.75
C TYR A 139 6.17 -6.23 -3.89
N ASP A 140 6.77 -5.89 -5.02
CA ASP A 140 6.88 -6.79 -6.17
C ASP A 140 7.73 -8.01 -5.85
N LYS A 141 8.85 -7.81 -5.15
CA LYS A 141 9.71 -8.92 -4.69
C LYS A 141 9.02 -9.80 -3.64
N THR A 142 8.28 -9.18 -2.71
CA THR A 142 7.62 -9.89 -1.61
C THR A 142 6.48 -10.75 -2.12
N PHE A 143 5.65 -10.20 -3.01
CA PHE A 143 4.45 -10.88 -3.49
C PHE A 143 4.61 -11.61 -4.81
N SER A 144 5.82 -11.68 -5.36
CA SER A 144 6.09 -12.49 -6.56
C SER A 144 5.75 -13.96 -6.30
N GLY A 145 4.81 -14.50 -7.07
CA GLY A 145 4.35 -15.89 -6.96
C GLY A 145 3.40 -16.17 -5.78
N VAL A 146 3.09 -15.18 -4.95
CA VAL A 146 2.12 -15.34 -3.85
C VAL A 146 0.70 -15.31 -4.42
N THR A 147 -0.10 -16.31 -4.03
CA THR A 147 -1.53 -16.43 -4.35
C THR A 147 -2.35 -16.41 -3.06
N GLY A 148 -3.60 -16.01 -3.16
CA GLY A 148 -4.52 -16.00 -2.03
C GLY A 148 -5.00 -14.61 -1.64
N PRO A 149 -4.12 -13.65 -1.26
CA PRO A 149 -4.56 -12.33 -0.90
C PRO A 149 -5.17 -11.54 -2.06
N GLU A 150 -6.21 -10.78 -1.77
CA GLU A 150 -6.70 -9.74 -2.66
C GLU A 150 -5.85 -8.47 -2.47
N PHE A 151 -5.36 -7.88 -3.57
CA PHE A 151 -4.58 -6.65 -3.52
C PHE A 151 -5.46 -5.44 -3.79
N ILE A 152 -5.45 -4.47 -2.87
CA ILE A 152 -6.23 -3.24 -2.94
C ILE A 152 -5.26 -2.06 -3.06
N GLY A 153 -5.16 -1.48 -4.24
CA GLY A 153 -4.32 -0.30 -4.47
C GLY A 153 -5.06 0.99 -4.11
N LEU A 154 -4.45 1.83 -3.29
CA LEU A 154 -4.98 3.17 -2.99
C LEU A 154 -4.27 4.22 -3.83
N ALA A 155 -5.04 5.03 -4.53
CA ALA A 155 -4.55 6.12 -5.35
C ALA A 155 -5.42 7.37 -5.17
N TYR A 156 -4.81 8.55 -5.25
CA TYR A 156 -5.59 9.76 -5.48
C TYR A 156 -6.01 9.83 -6.96
N GLU A 157 -7.10 10.52 -7.24
CA GLU A 157 -7.69 10.64 -8.58
C GLU A 157 -6.68 11.01 -9.68
N LEU A 158 -5.65 11.78 -9.35
CA LEU A 158 -4.55 12.14 -10.25
C LEU A 158 -3.64 10.98 -10.66
N SER A 159 -3.77 9.83 -10.02
CA SER A 159 -2.87 8.68 -10.22
C SER A 159 -3.27 7.81 -11.42
N LEU A 160 -4.39 8.12 -12.06
CA LEU A 160 -4.77 7.47 -13.31
C LEU A 160 -3.94 8.05 -14.46
N ILE A 161 -3.00 7.28 -14.98
CA ILE A 161 -2.14 7.68 -16.08
C ILE A 161 -2.28 6.69 -17.22
N HIS A 162 -2.34 7.21 -18.45
CA HIS A 162 -2.12 6.43 -19.67
C HIS A 162 -0.63 6.11 -19.82
N ILE A 163 -0.16 5.07 -19.14
CA ILE A 163 1.17 4.53 -19.36
C ILE A 163 1.08 3.61 -20.58
N SER A 164 1.68 4.02 -21.69
CA SER A 164 1.94 3.09 -22.78
C SER A 164 2.85 1.98 -22.27
N GLU A 165 2.48 0.72 -22.50
CA GLU A 165 3.32 -0.41 -22.12
C GLU A 165 4.71 -0.24 -22.76
N PRO A 166 5.80 -0.42 -21.99
CA PRO A 166 7.08 -0.58 -22.63
C PRO A 166 6.99 -1.83 -23.50
N THR A 167 7.27 -1.66 -24.79
CA THR A 167 7.43 -2.76 -25.73
C THR A 167 8.34 -3.79 -25.06
N ARG A 168 7.84 -5.01 -24.84
CA ARG A 168 8.71 -6.11 -24.44
C ARG A 168 9.73 -6.26 -25.55
N LEU A 169 10.96 -5.89 -25.29
CA LEU A 169 12.08 -6.38 -26.07
C LEU A 169 12.12 -7.88 -25.83
N HIS A 170 11.63 -8.62 -26.82
CA HIS A 170 11.93 -10.04 -26.92
C HIS A 170 13.42 -10.13 -27.23
N GLY A 171 14.17 -10.58 -26.27
CA GLY A 171 15.55 -10.98 -26.37
C GLY A 171 15.75 -12.18 -25.48
#